data_1dab2744a7348e8958121aabe31669e2
#
_entry.id   1dab2744a7348e8958121aabe31669e2
#
_cell.length_a   1.000
_cell.length_b   1.000
_cell.length_c   1.000
_cell.angle_alpha   90.00
_cell.angle_beta   90.00
_cell.angle_gamma   90.00
#
_symmetry.space_group_name_H-M   'P 1'
#
loop_
_entity.id
_entity.type
_entity.pdbx_description
1 polymer ?
#
loop_
_entity_poly.entity_id
_entity_poly.type
_entity_poly.pdbx_seq_one_letter_code
_entity_poly.pdbx_strand_id
1 'polypeptide(L)'
;MNVQYAIKEEEGKPVVYVLEVNPRASRTVPFVAKATGTAVANIAAKVMVGEKLKKLGITSEPVPKSVSVKEAVFPFRKFAGVDIVLGPEMRSTGEVMGVSDDFAIAFNKSQIAAGVLLPKSGNVFLSISSRHRAGIIDMARQLHEMGYKLLATSGTAAELQRGNIPVITVKKLAEGNPNLIDYLKNDDVSLILNTPNGKGARTDEGRIRAAAVQFGVPCITTVAAGRIAIEAMAAMRVKPMTVLSLQERFAK
;
A
#
# COMPACT_ATOMS: atom_id res chain seq x y z
N MET A 1 25.90 5.40 5.61
CA MET A 1 25.16 6.67 5.53
C MET A 1 23.89 6.42 4.72
N ASN A 2 22.82 7.11 5.08
CA ASN A 2 21.54 7.07 4.34
C ASN A 2 21.21 8.49 3.89
N VAL A 3 20.91 8.68 2.62
CA VAL A 3 20.56 9.99 2.04
C VAL A 3 19.14 9.91 1.51
N GLN A 4 18.31 10.89 1.84
CA GLN A 4 16.96 11.03 1.31
C GLN A 4 16.94 12.14 0.26
N TYR A 5 16.34 11.82 -0.88
CA TYR A 5 16.21 12.72 -2.01
C TYR A 5 14.74 13.00 -2.33
N ALA A 6 14.46 14.18 -2.84
CA ALA A 6 13.26 14.50 -3.58
C ALA A 6 13.64 14.84 -5.03
N ILE A 7 12.78 14.44 -5.97
CA ILE A 7 12.95 14.79 -7.37
C ILE A 7 11.76 15.65 -7.78
N LYS A 8 12.04 16.83 -8.32
CA LYS A 8 11.05 17.74 -8.85
C LYS A 8 11.36 18.00 -10.32
N GLU A 9 10.35 18.04 -11.15
CA GLU A 9 10.50 18.47 -12.53
C GLU A 9 10.49 20.00 -12.58
N GLU A 10 11.56 20.61 -13.07
CA GLU A 10 11.71 22.06 -13.27
C GLU A 10 12.12 22.30 -14.72
N GLU A 11 11.36 23.12 -15.41
CA GLU A 11 11.60 23.45 -16.84
C GLU A 11 11.81 22.23 -17.74
N GLY A 12 11.04 21.13 -17.47
CA GLY A 12 11.13 19.87 -18.22
C GLY A 12 12.36 19.02 -17.91
N LYS A 13 13.10 19.31 -16.82
CA LYS A 13 14.25 18.54 -16.37
C LYS A 13 14.08 18.07 -14.91
N PRO A 14 14.48 16.84 -14.57
CA PRO A 14 14.47 16.37 -13.20
C PRO A 14 15.58 17.05 -12.40
N VAL A 15 15.20 17.73 -11.31
CA VAL A 15 16.12 18.32 -10.33
C VAL A 15 16.08 17.50 -9.07
N VAL A 16 17.25 17.08 -8.57
CA VAL A 16 17.39 16.27 -7.38
C VAL A 16 17.73 17.16 -6.18
N TYR A 17 16.89 17.09 -5.15
CA TYR A 17 17.07 17.80 -3.88
C TYR A 17 17.47 16.80 -2.79
N VAL A 18 18.50 17.12 -2.03
CA VAL A 18 18.84 16.38 -0.81
C VAL A 18 17.95 16.90 0.33
N LEU A 19 17.13 16.02 0.90
CA LEU A 19 16.27 16.37 2.04
C LEU A 19 17.01 16.23 3.36
N GLU A 20 17.69 15.09 3.56
CA GLU A 20 18.50 14.83 4.75
C GLU A 20 19.60 13.81 4.49
N VAL A 21 20.65 13.86 5.31
CA VAL A 21 21.71 12.86 5.35
C VAL A 21 21.82 12.30 6.76
N ASN A 22 21.64 11.00 6.91
CA ASN A 22 21.75 10.30 8.17
C ASN A 22 23.09 9.55 8.22
N PRO A 23 24.01 9.83 9.16
CA PRO A 23 25.30 9.13 9.26
C PRO A 23 25.18 7.77 9.94
N ARG A 24 24.21 6.98 9.53
CA ARG A 24 23.89 5.64 10.01
C ARG A 24 23.33 4.78 8.89
N ALA A 25 23.30 3.44 9.09
CA ALA A 25 22.53 2.56 8.25
C ALA A 25 21.02 2.80 8.42
N SER A 26 20.25 2.49 7.39
CA SER A 26 18.78 2.56 7.41
C SER A 26 18.16 1.17 7.36
N ARG A 27 16.86 1.08 7.61
CA ARG A 27 16.07 -0.14 7.41
C ARG A 27 16.07 -0.62 5.95
N THR A 28 16.43 0.24 5.00
CA THR A 28 16.58 -0.12 3.58
C THR A 28 17.75 -1.10 3.36
N VAL A 29 18.79 -1.09 4.19
CA VAL A 29 19.93 -2.00 4.06
C VAL A 29 19.52 -3.48 4.10
N PRO A 30 18.79 -3.98 5.13
CA PRO A 30 18.33 -5.37 5.12
C PRO A 30 17.31 -5.67 4.01
N PHE A 31 16.50 -4.72 3.59
CA PHE A 31 15.61 -4.88 2.44
C PHE A 31 16.42 -5.12 1.15
N VAL A 32 17.36 -4.26 0.83
CA VAL A 32 18.22 -4.38 -0.37
C VAL A 32 19.04 -5.66 -0.33
N ALA A 33 19.61 -6.00 0.82
CA ALA A 33 20.38 -7.25 1.00
C ALA A 33 19.53 -8.48 0.65
N LYS A 34 18.30 -8.53 1.12
CA LYS A 34 17.35 -9.63 0.82
C LYS A 34 16.86 -9.60 -0.64
N ALA A 35 16.67 -8.41 -1.22
CA ALA A 35 16.20 -8.26 -2.60
C ALA A 35 17.29 -8.70 -3.61
N THR A 36 18.55 -8.45 -3.32
CA THR A 36 19.68 -8.70 -4.23
C THR A 36 20.49 -9.96 -3.92
N GLY A 37 20.28 -10.57 -2.74
CA GLY A 37 21.14 -11.66 -2.25
C GLY A 37 22.53 -11.20 -1.81
N THR A 38 22.77 -9.89 -1.69
CA THR A 38 24.07 -9.31 -1.36
C THR A 38 24.13 -8.97 0.13
N ALA A 39 25.09 -9.52 0.86
CA ALA A 39 25.27 -9.31 2.30
C ALA A 39 25.81 -7.89 2.62
N VAL A 40 25.04 -6.85 2.32
CA VAL A 40 25.45 -5.43 2.37
C VAL A 40 26.04 -5.05 3.73
N ALA A 41 25.44 -5.49 4.84
CA ALA A 41 25.91 -5.18 6.19
C ALA A 41 27.28 -5.80 6.47
N ASN A 42 27.53 -7.06 6.04
CA ASN A 42 28.82 -7.73 6.18
C ASN A 42 29.90 -7.04 5.35
N ILE A 43 29.55 -6.63 4.11
CA ILE A 43 30.45 -5.87 3.24
C ILE A 43 30.80 -4.54 3.88
N ALA A 44 29.80 -3.82 4.39
CA ALA A 44 30.03 -2.54 5.06
C ALA A 44 30.97 -2.67 6.28
N ALA A 45 30.77 -3.69 7.13
CA ALA A 45 31.63 -3.95 8.28
C ALA A 45 33.09 -4.19 7.85
N LYS A 46 33.34 -4.99 6.80
CA LYS A 46 34.67 -5.24 6.26
C LYS A 46 35.32 -3.98 5.68
N VAL A 47 34.55 -3.15 4.99
CA VAL A 47 35.03 -1.86 4.47
C VAL A 47 35.41 -0.91 5.60
N MET A 48 34.64 -0.89 6.69
CA MET A 48 34.93 -0.07 7.87
C MET A 48 36.27 -0.44 8.55
N VAL A 49 36.70 -1.70 8.47
CA VAL A 49 38.02 -2.14 8.97
C VAL A 49 39.12 -2.11 7.90
N GLY A 50 38.86 -1.44 6.77
CA GLY A 50 39.89 -1.10 5.76
C GLY A 50 39.93 -2.02 4.54
N GLU A 51 39.05 -3.05 4.42
CA GLU A 51 39.01 -3.85 3.21
C GLU A 51 38.46 -3.05 2.03
N LYS A 52 38.99 -3.33 0.84
CA LYS A 52 38.55 -2.66 -0.38
C LYS A 52 37.43 -3.43 -1.07
N LEU A 53 36.39 -2.74 -1.60
CA LEU A 53 35.27 -3.37 -2.33
C LEU A 53 35.74 -4.32 -3.44
N LYS A 54 36.80 -3.93 -4.18
CA LYS A 54 37.38 -4.74 -5.25
C LYS A 54 37.93 -6.10 -4.72
N LYS A 55 38.54 -6.09 -3.52
CA LYS A 55 39.03 -7.32 -2.86
C LYS A 55 37.88 -8.21 -2.41
N LEU A 56 36.75 -7.62 -2.07
CA LEU A 56 35.52 -8.31 -1.69
C LEU A 56 34.69 -8.79 -2.89
N GLY A 57 35.20 -8.61 -4.12
CA GLY A 57 34.52 -9.02 -5.35
C GLY A 57 33.33 -8.10 -5.74
N ILE A 58 33.19 -6.93 -5.09
CA ILE A 58 32.13 -5.98 -5.38
C ILE A 58 32.66 -4.96 -6.40
N THR A 59 32.43 -5.24 -7.66
CA THR A 59 32.92 -4.42 -8.80
C THR A 59 31.80 -3.78 -9.61
N SER A 60 30.56 -4.14 -9.35
CA SER A 60 29.36 -3.59 -9.99
C SER A 60 28.19 -3.57 -9.02
N GLU A 61 27.16 -2.82 -9.36
CA GLU A 61 25.92 -2.82 -8.60
C GLU A 61 25.16 -4.15 -8.74
N PRO A 62 24.66 -4.72 -7.64
CA PRO A 62 23.85 -5.92 -7.70
C PRO A 62 22.47 -5.58 -8.29
N VAL A 63 22.08 -6.28 -9.35
CA VAL A 63 20.77 -6.11 -10.00
C VAL A 63 19.80 -7.16 -9.45
N PRO A 64 18.64 -6.76 -8.89
CA PRO A 64 17.61 -7.69 -8.46
C PRO A 64 17.06 -8.50 -9.64
N LYS A 65 16.87 -9.80 -9.45
CA LYS A 65 16.28 -10.69 -10.47
C LYS A 65 14.75 -10.70 -10.44
N SER A 66 14.14 -10.09 -9.44
CA SER A 66 12.71 -10.11 -9.19
C SER A 66 12.24 -8.79 -8.61
N VAL A 67 10.94 -8.56 -8.66
CA VAL A 67 10.30 -7.41 -8.03
C VAL A 67 10.25 -7.61 -6.51
N SER A 68 10.69 -6.62 -5.77
CA SER A 68 10.63 -6.58 -4.31
C SER A 68 9.84 -5.35 -3.86
N VAL A 69 8.78 -5.57 -3.10
CA VAL A 69 7.92 -4.51 -2.54
C VAL A 69 8.17 -4.42 -1.04
N LYS A 70 8.50 -3.22 -0.58
CA LYS A 70 8.65 -2.91 0.85
C LYS A 70 7.37 -2.25 1.35
N GLU A 71 6.83 -2.76 2.46
CA GLU A 71 5.65 -2.22 3.11
C GLU A 71 5.97 -1.85 4.56
N ALA A 72 5.49 -0.69 5.00
CA ALA A 72 5.63 -0.26 6.39
C ALA A 72 4.54 -0.90 7.26
N VAL A 73 4.91 -1.36 8.45
CA VAL A 73 3.97 -1.91 9.42
C VAL A 73 3.55 -0.84 10.41
N PHE A 74 2.24 -0.64 10.58
CA PHE A 74 1.66 0.33 11.49
C PHE A 74 0.81 -0.34 12.57
N PRO A 75 0.97 0.06 13.84
CA PRO A 75 0.24 -0.55 14.96
C PRO A 75 -1.16 0.07 15.17
N PHE A 76 -1.82 0.57 14.11
CA PHE A 76 -3.10 1.30 14.23
C PHE A 76 -4.18 0.49 14.96
N ARG A 77 -4.21 -0.82 14.79
CA ARG A 77 -5.17 -1.70 15.49
C ARG A 77 -5.05 -1.69 17.02
N LYS A 78 -3.89 -1.24 17.57
CA LYS A 78 -3.68 -1.11 19.02
C LYS A 78 -4.23 0.19 19.59
N PHE A 79 -4.64 1.14 18.74
CA PHE A 79 -5.06 2.47 19.16
C PHE A 79 -6.43 2.78 18.55
N ALA A 80 -7.48 2.57 19.34
CA ALA A 80 -8.84 2.85 18.90
C ALA A 80 -9.04 4.34 18.56
N GLY A 81 -9.75 4.62 17.45
CA GLY A 81 -10.10 5.98 17.04
C GLY A 81 -9.00 6.80 16.37
N VAL A 82 -7.82 6.22 16.14
CA VAL A 82 -6.72 6.92 15.45
C VAL A 82 -6.97 6.95 13.95
N ASP A 83 -6.75 8.12 13.33
CA ASP A 83 -6.76 8.26 11.87
C ASP A 83 -5.50 7.63 11.26
N ILE A 84 -5.69 6.76 10.26
CA ILE A 84 -4.61 6.08 9.55
C ILE A 84 -3.92 6.94 8.48
N VAL A 85 -4.41 8.14 8.22
CA VAL A 85 -3.74 9.06 7.30
C VAL A 85 -2.41 9.49 7.88
N LEU A 86 -1.34 9.25 7.13
CA LEU A 86 0.02 9.55 7.55
C LEU A 86 0.31 11.05 7.53
N GLY A 87 1.03 11.50 8.55
CA GLY A 87 1.63 12.82 8.68
C GLY A 87 3.15 12.77 8.49
N PRO A 88 3.85 13.85 8.84
CA PRO A 88 5.31 13.89 8.77
C PRO A 88 6.00 13.07 9.85
N GLU A 89 5.28 12.71 10.94
CA GLU A 89 5.85 11.92 12.03
C GLU A 89 5.95 10.45 11.66
N MET A 90 7.04 9.79 12.07
CA MET A 90 7.21 8.36 11.91
C MET A 90 6.27 7.60 12.84
N ARG A 91 5.35 6.80 12.30
CA ARG A 91 4.41 5.94 13.05
C ARG A 91 4.62 4.45 12.81
N SER A 92 5.50 4.10 11.87
CA SER A 92 5.78 2.69 11.56
C SER A 92 6.59 2.03 12.67
N THR A 93 6.25 0.78 13.00
CA THR A 93 6.96 -0.05 13.99
C THR A 93 7.94 -1.03 13.36
N GLY A 94 7.83 -1.25 12.05
CA GLY A 94 8.66 -2.17 11.30
C GLY A 94 8.43 -2.07 9.81
N GLU A 95 9.08 -2.96 9.08
CA GLU A 95 8.97 -3.10 7.63
C GLU A 95 8.92 -4.58 7.27
N VAL A 96 8.14 -4.88 6.24
CA VAL A 96 8.05 -6.22 5.65
C VAL A 96 8.34 -6.13 4.15
N MET A 97 8.53 -7.28 3.50
CA MET A 97 8.71 -7.32 2.06
C MET A 97 7.91 -8.45 1.41
N GLY A 98 7.43 -8.19 0.21
CA GLY A 98 6.92 -9.18 -0.71
C GLY A 98 7.87 -9.30 -1.90
N VAL A 99 8.12 -10.52 -2.38
CA VAL A 99 8.99 -10.78 -3.53
C VAL A 99 8.31 -11.72 -4.51
N SER A 100 8.31 -11.34 -5.79
CA SER A 100 7.80 -12.15 -6.90
C SER A 100 8.36 -11.62 -8.21
N ASP A 101 8.25 -12.40 -9.28
CA ASP A 101 8.56 -11.92 -10.63
C ASP A 101 7.41 -11.05 -11.19
N ASP A 102 6.24 -11.13 -10.56
CA ASP A 102 5.06 -10.32 -10.84
C ASP A 102 4.87 -9.26 -9.76
N PHE A 103 4.74 -7.98 -10.15
CA PHE A 103 4.60 -6.86 -9.21
C PHE A 103 3.33 -6.96 -8.36
N ALA A 104 2.19 -7.32 -8.96
CA ALA A 104 0.93 -7.43 -8.23
C ALA A 104 0.97 -8.52 -7.15
N ILE A 105 1.63 -9.64 -7.45
CA ILE A 105 1.85 -10.72 -6.47
C ILE A 105 2.86 -10.30 -5.40
N ALA A 106 3.94 -9.60 -5.76
CA ALA A 106 4.90 -9.07 -4.79
C ALA A 106 4.23 -8.07 -3.85
N PHE A 107 3.38 -7.18 -4.38
CA PHE A 107 2.57 -6.25 -3.58
C PHE A 107 1.62 -7.00 -2.65
N ASN A 108 0.87 -7.99 -3.13
CA ASN A 108 -0.02 -8.76 -2.28
C ASN A 108 0.73 -9.46 -1.13
N LYS A 109 1.91 -10.03 -1.41
CA LYS A 109 2.76 -10.62 -0.37
C LYS A 109 3.19 -9.60 0.69
N SER A 110 3.52 -8.37 0.29
CA SER A 110 3.87 -7.31 1.24
C SER A 110 2.67 -6.91 2.10
N GLN A 111 1.46 -6.84 1.52
CA GLN A 111 0.23 -6.56 2.25
C GLN A 111 -0.07 -7.65 3.29
N ILE A 112 -0.01 -8.93 2.91
CA ILE A 112 -0.19 -10.06 3.83
C ILE A 112 0.83 -9.99 4.97
N ALA A 113 2.08 -9.73 4.66
CA ALA A 113 3.15 -9.62 5.66
C ALA A 113 2.96 -8.41 6.60
N ALA A 114 2.31 -7.34 6.13
CA ALA A 114 1.90 -6.18 6.94
C ALA A 114 0.62 -6.42 7.74
N GLY A 115 -0.03 -7.58 7.61
CA GLY A 115 -1.28 -7.92 8.28
C GLY A 115 -2.54 -7.40 7.57
N VAL A 116 -2.43 -7.02 6.30
CA VAL A 116 -3.54 -6.58 5.45
C VAL A 116 -3.91 -7.69 4.48
N LEU A 117 -5.12 -8.23 4.60
CA LEU A 117 -5.63 -9.27 3.71
C LEU A 117 -6.58 -8.64 2.68
N LEU A 118 -6.17 -8.63 1.41
CA LEU A 118 -7.06 -8.21 0.34
C LEU A 118 -8.16 -9.26 0.13
N PRO A 119 -9.43 -8.85 0.01
CA PRO A 119 -10.55 -9.78 -0.06
C PRO A 119 -10.60 -10.53 -1.40
N LYS A 120 -11.12 -11.75 -1.38
CA LYS A 120 -11.36 -12.55 -2.59
C LYS A 120 -12.76 -12.35 -3.18
N SER A 121 -13.70 -11.86 -2.36
CA SER A 121 -15.11 -11.60 -2.71
C SER A 121 -15.72 -10.62 -1.70
N GLY A 122 -16.96 -10.23 -1.90
CA GLY A 122 -17.75 -9.41 -0.97
C GLY A 122 -18.04 -8.01 -1.51
N ASN A 123 -18.27 -7.06 -0.62
CA ASN A 123 -18.63 -5.69 -0.99
C ASN A 123 -17.44 -4.75 -0.81
N VAL A 124 -17.25 -3.84 -1.75
CA VAL A 124 -16.21 -2.80 -1.71
C VAL A 124 -16.89 -1.45 -1.53
N PHE A 125 -16.53 -0.75 -0.47
CA PHE A 125 -17.02 0.61 -0.21
C PHE A 125 -16.07 1.67 -0.77
N LEU A 126 -16.63 2.61 -1.55
CA LEU A 126 -15.92 3.67 -2.25
C LEU A 126 -16.37 5.05 -1.74
N SER A 127 -15.47 5.79 -1.13
CA SER A 127 -15.68 7.19 -0.73
C SER A 127 -14.52 8.05 -1.23
N ILE A 128 -14.70 8.59 -2.43
CA ILE A 128 -13.60 9.22 -3.18
C ILE A 128 -13.80 10.74 -3.24
N SER A 129 -12.78 11.48 -2.90
CA SER A 129 -12.76 12.94 -2.99
C SER A 129 -13.03 13.43 -4.42
N SER A 130 -13.71 14.56 -4.57
CA SER A 130 -14.13 15.10 -5.87
C SER A 130 -12.98 15.18 -6.89
N ARG A 131 -11.81 15.61 -6.46
CA ARG A 131 -10.60 15.74 -7.30
C ARG A 131 -10.07 14.44 -7.87
N HIS A 132 -10.48 13.28 -7.32
CA HIS A 132 -9.97 11.97 -7.73
C HIS A 132 -11.05 11.08 -8.39
N ARG A 133 -12.31 11.53 -8.46
CA ARG A 133 -13.42 10.69 -8.92
C ARG A 133 -13.30 10.25 -10.37
N ALA A 134 -12.82 11.11 -11.26
CA ALA A 134 -12.65 10.74 -12.66
C ALA A 134 -11.71 9.53 -12.86
N GLY A 135 -10.74 9.34 -11.98
CA GLY A 135 -9.76 8.27 -12.08
C GLY A 135 -10.20 6.91 -11.52
N ILE A 136 -11.44 6.78 -11.00
CA ILE A 136 -11.88 5.53 -10.35
C ILE A 136 -12.78 4.65 -11.22
N ILE A 137 -13.24 5.14 -12.36
CA ILE A 137 -14.20 4.41 -13.22
C ILE A 137 -13.64 3.05 -13.63
N ASP A 138 -12.41 3.01 -14.13
CA ASP A 138 -11.78 1.76 -14.58
C ASP A 138 -11.55 0.79 -13.41
N MET A 139 -11.15 1.32 -12.25
CA MET A 139 -10.98 0.53 -11.03
C MET A 139 -12.30 -0.10 -10.58
N ALA A 140 -13.38 0.67 -10.59
CA ALA A 140 -14.70 0.21 -10.20
C ALA A 140 -15.26 -0.82 -11.20
N ARG A 141 -15.00 -0.63 -12.51
CA ARG A 141 -15.34 -1.59 -13.55
C ARG A 141 -14.64 -2.93 -13.31
N GLN A 142 -13.32 -2.91 -13.08
CA GLN A 142 -12.55 -4.13 -12.78
C GLN A 142 -13.08 -4.84 -11.53
N LEU A 143 -13.41 -4.12 -10.46
CA LEU A 143 -14.02 -4.70 -9.27
C LEU A 143 -15.36 -5.36 -9.60
N HIS A 144 -16.22 -4.68 -10.37
CA HIS A 144 -17.52 -5.21 -10.77
C HIS A 144 -17.38 -6.47 -11.63
N GLU A 145 -16.48 -6.46 -12.62
CA GLU A 145 -16.16 -7.60 -13.49
C GLU A 145 -15.61 -8.79 -12.69
N MET A 146 -14.87 -8.52 -11.61
CA MET A 146 -14.44 -9.54 -10.66
C MET A 146 -15.57 -10.05 -9.73
N GLY A 147 -16.79 -9.53 -9.84
CA GLY A 147 -17.95 -9.95 -9.06
C GLY A 147 -18.10 -9.28 -7.69
N TYR A 148 -17.36 -8.20 -7.41
CA TYR A 148 -17.59 -7.42 -6.19
C TYR A 148 -18.82 -6.53 -6.33
N LYS A 149 -19.64 -6.45 -5.28
CA LYS A 149 -20.69 -5.44 -5.18
C LYS A 149 -20.08 -4.11 -4.71
N LEU A 150 -20.47 -3.03 -5.34
CA LEU A 150 -19.95 -1.70 -5.04
C LEU A 150 -20.95 -0.93 -4.18
N LEU A 151 -20.45 -0.39 -3.08
CA LEU A 151 -21.13 0.54 -2.19
C LEU A 151 -20.42 1.88 -2.29
N ALA A 152 -21.14 3.00 -2.38
CA ALA A 152 -20.47 4.29 -2.45
C ALA A 152 -21.27 5.42 -1.83
N THR A 153 -20.58 6.44 -1.33
CA THR A 153 -21.23 7.71 -0.94
C THR A 153 -21.82 8.41 -2.17
N SER A 154 -22.87 9.20 -1.98
CA SER A 154 -23.69 9.81 -3.04
C SER A 154 -22.87 10.45 -4.18
N GLY A 155 -21.86 11.26 -3.86
CA GLY A 155 -21.04 11.89 -4.89
C GLY A 155 -20.15 10.92 -5.68
N THR A 156 -19.67 9.83 -5.04
CA THR A 156 -18.92 8.76 -5.73
C THR A 156 -19.88 7.89 -6.53
N ALA A 157 -21.03 7.53 -5.97
CA ALA A 157 -22.06 6.75 -6.66
C ALA A 157 -22.54 7.42 -7.94
N ALA A 158 -22.80 8.73 -7.91
CA ALA A 158 -23.20 9.49 -9.10
C ALA A 158 -22.14 9.43 -10.23
N GLU A 159 -20.84 9.42 -9.88
CA GLU A 159 -19.78 9.26 -10.88
C GLU A 159 -19.78 7.85 -11.49
N LEU A 160 -19.90 6.82 -10.65
CA LEU A 160 -19.95 5.42 -11.11
C LEU A 160 -21.18 5.16 -11.99
N GLN A 161 -22.34 5.69 -11.64
CA GLN A 161 -23.56 5.59 -12.43
C GLN A 161 -23.43 6.25 -13.81
N ARG A 162 -22.76 7.41 -13.89
CA ARG A 162 -22.43 8.05 -15.18
C ARG A 162 -21.52 7.15 -16.05
N GLY A 163 -20.65 6.34 -15.42
CA GLY A 163 -19.85 5.33 -16.07
C GLY A 163 -20.56 4.01 -16.35
N ASN A 164 -21.90 3.93 -16.15
CA ASN A 164 -22.73 2.72 -16.26
C ASN A 164 -22.23 1.56 -15.36
N ILE A 165 -21.73 1.86 -14.18
CA ILE A 165 -21.27 0.87 -13.22
C ILE A 165 -22.34 0.69 -12.14
N PRO A 166 -22.84 -0.54 -11.92
CA PRO A 166 -23.80 -0.82 -10.85
C PRO A 166 -23.20 -0.50 -9.47
N VAL A 167 -23.91 0.31 -8.69
CA VAL A 167 -23.49 0.73 -7.36
C VAL A 167 -24.66 1.00 -6.44
N ILE A 168 -24.55 0.60 -5.18
CA ILE A 168 -25.51 0.91 -4.12
C ILE A 168 -25.06 2.21 -3.44
N THR A 169 -25.92 3.20 -3.42
CA THR A 169 -25.65 4.47 -2.73
C THR A 169 -25.84 4.28 -1.23
N VAL A 170 -24.81 4.63 -0.45
CA VAL A 170 -24.80 4.57 1.01
C VAL A 170 -24.79 5.99 1.56
N LYS A 171 -25.62 6.26 2.57
CA LYS A 171 -25.68 7.55 3.25
C LYS A 171 -24.35 7.88 3.92
N LYS A 172 -23.99 9.15 3.98
CA LYS A 172 -22.89 9.61 4.82
C LYS A 172 -23.26 9.45 6.30
N LEU A 173 -22.27 9.40 7.16
CA LEU A 173 -22.48 9.24 8.61
C LEU A 173 -23.37 10.32 9.20
N ALA A 174 -23.29 11.54 8.69
CA ALA A 174 -24.13 12.67 9.12
C ALA A 174 -25.57 12.65 8.54
N GLU A 175 -25.84 11.82 7.52
CA GLU A 175 -27.15 11.77 6.84
C GLU A 175 -28.08 10.70 7.44
N GLY A 176 -27.62 9.95 8.45
CA GLY A 176 -28.39 8.92 9.14
C GLY A 176 -28.14 7.49 8.64
N ASN A 177 -29.07 6.59 8.94
CA ASN A 177 -28.95 5.16 8.63
C ASN A 177 -29.77 4.78 7.38
N PRO A 178 -29.44 3.67 6.66
CA PRO A 178 -28.20 2.90 6.82
C PRO A 178 -26.99 3.65 6.27
N ASN A 179 -25.88 3.60 7.00
CA ASN A 179 -24.59 4.18 6.59
C ASN A 179 -23.48 3.13 6.70
N LEU A 180 -22.25 3.50 6.38
CA LEU A 180 -21.12 2.55 6.37
C LEU A 180 -20.94 1.80 7.70
N ILE A 181 -21.17 2.44 8.84
CA ILE A 181 -21.02 1.78 10.15
C ILE A 181 -22.01 0.62 10.30
N ASP A 182 -23.21 0.76 9.78
CA ASP A 182 -24.21 -0.31 9.82
C ASP A 182 -23.78 -1.50 8.95
N TYR A 183 -23.24 -1.24 7.77
CA TYR A 183 -22.66 -2.30 6.91
C TYR A 183 -21.45 -2.97 7.56
N LEU A 184 -20.57 -2.22 8.23
CA LEU A 184 -19.41 -2.80 8.94
C LEU A 184 -19.81 -3.67 10.13
N LYS A 185 -20.85 -3.27 10.88
CA LYS A 185 -21.39 -4.08 11.99
C LYS A 185 -21.97 -5.41 11.53
N ASN A 186 -22.47 -5.48 10.31
CA ASN A 186 -23.06 -6.66 9.71
C ASN A 186 -22.06 -7.50 8.90
N ASP A 187 -20.76 -7.18 8.96
CA ASP A 187 -19.69 -7.81 8.15
C ASP A 187 -19.94 -7.73 6.63
N ASP A 188 -20.70 -6.70 6.20
CA ASP A 188 -21.11 -6.53 4.81
C ASP A 188 -20.08 -5.73 3.96
N VAL A 189 -18.89 -5.42 4.49
CA VAL A 189 -17.84 -4.70 3.77
C VAL A 189 -16.50 -5.41 3.92
N SER A 190 -15.88 -5.73 2.79
CA SER A 190 -14.61 -6.48 2.73
C SER A 190 -13.40 -5.59 2.39
N LEU A 191 -13.62 -4.42 1.80
CA LEU A 191 -12.57 -3.46 1.43
C LEU A 191 -13.14 -2.04 1.42
N ILE A 192 -12.36 -1.08 1.89
CA ILE A 192 -12.69 0.34 1.83
C ILE A 192 -11.63 1.07 1.02
N LEU A 193 -12.07 1.85 0.02
CA LEU A 193 -11.27 2.85 -0.68
C LEU A 193 -11.78 4.22 -0.25
N ASN A 194 -11.01 4.93 0.58
CA ASN A 194 -11.40 6.23 1.13
C ASN A 194 -10.29 7.26 0.90
N THR A 195 -10.43 8.09 -0.14
CA THR A 195 -9.48 9.18 -0.37
C THR A 195 -9.89 10.42 0.41
N PRO A 196 -9.03 10.96 1.30
CA PRO A 196 -9.40 12.07 2.17
C PRO A 196 -9.55 13.39 1.39
N ASN A 197 -10.55 14.19 1.75
CA ASN A 197 -10.65 15.61 1.39
C ASN A 197 -9.96 16.51 2.44
N GLY A 198 -9.82 16.03 3.67
CA GLY A 198 -9.22 16.72 4.80
C GLY A 198 -8.50 15.76 5.74
N LYS A 199 -7.78 16.32 6.71
CA LYS A 199 -7.06 15.58 7.76
C LYS A 199 -7.84 15.67 9.07
N GLY A 200 -7.82 14.58 9.84
CA GLY A 200 -8.30 14.52 11.22
C GLY A 200 -9.41 13.49 11.45
N ALA A 201 -9.40 12.93 12.65
CA ALA A 201 -10.30 11.86 13.08
C ALA A 201 -11.78 12.32 13.24
N ARG A 202 -12.03 13.63 13.30
CA ARG A 202 -13.38 14.20 13.48
C ARG A 202 -14.14 14.37 12.18
N THR A 203 -13.50 14.28 11.03
CA THR A 203 -14.16 14.33 9.71
C THR A 203 -14.92 13.02 9.45
N ASP A 204 -15.93 13.04 8.59
CA ASP A 204 -16.63 11.81 8.19
C ASP A 204 -15.65 10.78 7.62
N GLU A 205 -14.68 11.22 6.81
CA GLU A 205 -13.64 10.35 6.28
C GLU A 205 -12.73 9.78 7.37
N GLY A 206 -12.39 10.58 8.39
CA GLY A 206 -11.61 10.13 9.55
C GLY A 206 -12.36 9.06 10.36
N ARG A 207 -13.67 9.26 10.57
CA ARG A 207 -14.55 8.29 11.24
C ARG A 207 -14.66 6.98 10.46
N ILE A 208 -14.75 7.04 9.12
CA ILE A 208 -14.76 5.88 8.23
C ILE A 208 -13.47 5.08 8.42
N ARG A 209 -12.31 5.74 8.41
CA ARG A 209 -11.01 5.09 8.57
C ARG A 209 -10.81 4.50 9.95
N ALA A 210 -11.24 5.20 10.99
CA ALA A 210 -11.21 4.68 12.36
C ALA A 210 -12.09 3.43 12.52
N ALA A 211 -13.28 3.44 11.93
CA ALA A 211 -14.18 2.29 11.91
C ALA A 211 -13.56 1.11 11.13
N ALA A 212 -12.93 1.36 9.98
CA ALA A 212 -12.22 0.33 9.23
C ALA A 212 -11.18 -0.40 10.09
N VAL A 213 -10.39 0.34 10.86
CA VAL A 213 -9.41 -0.24 11.81
C VAL A 213 -10.10 -1.05 12.90
N GLN A 214 -11.17 -0.52 13.48
CA GLN A 214 -11.93 -1.16 14.57
C GLN A 214 -12.54 -2.49 14.12
N PHE A 215 -13.13 -2.54 12.93
CA PHE A 215 -13.74 -3.75 12.36
C PHE A 215 -12.75 -4.64 11.60
N GLY A 216 -11.48 -4.24 11.49
CA GLY A 216 -10.44 -5.02 10.84
C GLY A 216 -10.55 -5.10 9.32
N VAL A 217 -11.31 -4.18 8.70
CA VAL A 217 -11.49 -4.10 7.25
C VAL A 217 -10.33 -3.31 6.64
N PRO A 218 -9.66 -3.83 5.59
CA PRO A 218 -8.64 -3.09 4.86
C PRO A 218 -9.16 -1.74 4.36
N CYS A 219 -8.41 -0.67 4.61
CA CYS A 219 -8.76 0.67 4.18
C CYS A 219 -7.60 1.32 3.43
N ILE A 220 -7.80 1.58 2.15
CA ILE A 220 -6.82 2.18 1.25
C ILE A 220 -7.18 3.65 1.04
N THR A 221 -6.19 4.53 1.22
CA THR A 221 -6.42 5.98 1.29
C THR A 221 -5.95 6.76 0.05
N THR A 222 -5.39 6.09 -0.95
CA THR A 222 -4.97 6.71 -2.20
C THR A 222 -5.46 5.94 -3.43
N VAL A 223 -5.73 6.65 -4.52
CA VAL A 223 -6.15 6.04 -5.79
C VAL A 223 -5.04 5.15 -6.36
N ALA A 224 -3.78 5.58 -6.26
CA ALA A 224 -2.65 4.80 -6.75
C ALA A 224 -2.54 3.44 -6.03
N ALA A 225 -2.58 3.43 -4.69
CA ALA A 225 -2.57 2.17 -3.93
C ALA A 225 -3.83 1.33 -4.19
N GLY A 226 -5.00 1.96 -4.38
CA GLY A 226 -6.23 1.28 -4.76
C GLY A 226 -6.12 0.53 -6.08
N ARG A 227 -5.53 1.15 -7.08
CA ARG A 227 -5.29 0.54 -8.39
C ARG A 227 -4.43 -0.72 -8.27
N ILE A 228 -3.29 -0.61 -7.58
CA ILE A 228 -2.38 -1.75 -7.39
C ILE A 228 -3.03 -2.86 -6.54
N ALA A 229 -3.83 -2.51 -5.54
CA ALA A 229 -4.56 -3.50 -4.75
C ALA A 229 -5.58 -4.28 -5.62
N ILE A 230 -6.30 -3.60 -6.52
CA ILE A 230 -7.24 -4.24 -7.45
C ILE A 230 -6.50 -5.12 -8.46
N GLU A 231 -5.38 -4.67 -8.99
CA GLU A 231 -4.50 -5.49 -9.84
C GLU A 231 -4.01 -6.74 -9.09
N ALA A 232 -3.63 -6.60 -7.82
CA ALA A 232 -3.24 -7.72 -6.97
C ALA A 232 -4.39 -8.70 -6.74
N MET A 233 -5.61 -8.19 -6.48
CA MET A 233 -6.82 -9.02 -6.34
C MET A 233 -7.14 -9.78 -7.63
N ALA A 234 -6.96 -9.17 -8.80
CA ALA A 234 -7.11 -9.84 -10.10
C ALA A 234 -6.03 -10.91 -10.31
N ALA A 235 -4.77 -10.58 -10.06
CA ALA A 235 -3.65 -11.51 -10.24
C ALA A 235 -3.78 -12.76 -9.36
N MET A 236 -4.24 -12.61 -8.12
CA MET A 236 -4.45 -13.75 -7.20
C MET A 236 -5.51 -14.76 -7.67
N ARG A 237 -6.38 -14.38 -8.60
CA ARG A 237 -7.40 -15.29 -9.15
C ARG A 237 -6.84 -16.24 -10.21
N VAL A 238 -5.76 -15.84 -10.86
CA VAL A 238 -5.19 -16.54 -12.01
C VAL A 238 -3.78 -17.06 -11.78
N LYS A 239 -3.10 -16.57 -10.76
CA LYS A 239 -1.73 -16.98 -10.45
C LYS A 239 -1.63 -17.53 -9.03
N PRO A 240 -1.01 -18.71 -8.83
CA PRO A 240 -0.77 -19.24 -7.50
C PRO A 240 0.26 -18.35 -6.77
N MET A 241 0.02 -18.13 -5.48
CA MET A 241 1.00 -17.47 -4.61
C MET A 241 1.97 -18.54 -4.10
N THR A 242 3.24 -18.42 -4.49
CA THR A 242 4.33 -19.30 -4.01
C THR A 242 5.13 -18.61 -2.90
N VAL A 243 5.59 -19.38 -1.93
CA VAL A 243 6.47 -18.92 -0.86
C VAL A 243 7.79 -19.69 -0.98
N LEU A 244 8.89 -18.95 -1.03
CA LEU A 244 10.25 -19.49 -1.08
C LEU A 244 11.06 -18.89 0.07
N SER A 245 11.93 -19.68 0.67
CA SER A 245 12.94 -19.14 1.58
C SER A 245 13.96 -18.28 0.81
N LEU A 246 14.68 -17.41 1.52
CA LEU A 246 15.75 -16.63 0.90
C LEU A 246 16.87 -17.56 0.37
N GLN A 247 17.12 -18.67 1.04
CA GLN A 247 18.10 -19.68 0.64
C GLN A 247 17.73 -20.31 -0.71
N GLU A 248 16.48 -20.77 -0.86
CA GLU A 248 15.97 -21.32 -2.12
C GLU A 248 16.01 -20.29 -3.25
N ARG A 249 15.67 -19.01 -2.93
CA ARG A 249 15.66 -17.94 -3.93
C ARG A 249 17.04 -17.61 -4.48
N PHE A 250 18.08 -17.74 -3.66
CA PHE A 250 19.47 -17.44 -4.02
C PHE A 250 20.36 -18.69 -4.13
N ALA A 251 19.77 -19.88 -4.09
CA ALA A 251 20.47 -21.10 -4.43
C ALA A 251 21.03 -20.97 -5.86
N LYS A 252 22.33 -21.27 -6.00
CA LYS A 252 23.06 -21.24 -7.27
C LYS A 252 22.79 -22.51 -8.06
#